data_5ea93ac8003e31c716b6216f9e9b5d1b
#
_entry.id   5ea93ac8003e31c716b6216f9e9b5d1b
#
_cell.length_a   1.000
_cell.length_b   1.000
_cell.length_c   1.000
_cell.angle_alpha   90.00
_cell.angle_beta   90.00
_cell.angle_gamma   90.00
#
_symmetry.space_group_name_H-M   'P 1'
#
loop_
_entity.id
_entity.type
_entity.pdbx_description
1 polymer ?
#
loop_
_entity_poly.entity_id
_entity_poly.type
_entity_poly.pdbx_seq_one_letter_code
_entity_poly.pdbx_strand_id
1 'polypeptide(L)'
;MSLGGVLGLDLARAWGWAVVDAQGAYVASGHRMLRGNDRGQNAHQLSLSIADLVTEYAPDWLIIEKPHSPHYGAARNLFGYAMVAHHVAHIRELGFQEIARADAYKRVVGKGNAKKVSGVLYGRQFKPLLNSDDESDAILVAMAGHQMRSA
;
A
#
# COMPACT_ATOMS: atom_id res chain seq x y z
N MET A 1 -19.86 11.83 3.83
CA MET A 1 -19.40 11.06 4.97
C MET A 1 -18.28 10.14 4.51
N SER A 2 -17.11 10.24 5.11
CA SER A 2 -16.00 9.35 4.79
C SER A 2 -16.39 7.92 5.14
N LEU A 3 -16.02 6.97 4.27
CA LEU A 3 -16.27 5.55 4.54
C LEU A 3 -15.41 4.99 5.67
N GLY A 4 -14.43 5.77 6.12
CA GLY A 4 -13.59 5.40 7.27
C GLY A 4 -12.73 4.18 7.01
N GLY A 5 -12.09 4.10 5.84
CA GLY A 5 -11.31 2.94 5.45
C GLY A 5 -9.80 3.17 5.43
N VAL A 6 -9.10 2.18 4.91
CA VAL A 6 -7.65 2.17 4.77
C VAL A 6 -7.28 2.06 3.29
N LEU A 7 -6.39 2.95 2.83
CA LEU A 7 -5.66 2.78 1.58
C LEU A 7 -4.27 2.22 1.91
N GLY A 8 -4.00 1.00 1.50
CA GLY A 8 -2.71 0.33 1.67
C GLY A 8 -1.88 0.42 0.40
N LEU A 9 -0.58 0.69 0.54
CA LEU A 9 0.34 0.84 -0.59
C LEU A 9 1.59 -0.03 -0.38
N ASP A 10 2.00 -0.70 -1.43
CA ASP A 10 3.32 -1.30 -1.58
C ASP A 10 4.09 -0.52 -2.64
N LEU A 11 5.01 0.35 -2.19
CA LEU A 11 5.63 1.36 -3.02
C LEU A 11 7.00 0.92 -3.57
N ALA A 12 7.10 0.95 -4.89
CA ALA A 12 8.31 0.80 -5.67
C ALA A 12 8.08 1.47 -7.03
N ARG A 13 8.96 1.27 -7.99
CA ARG A 13 8.72 1.75 -9.36
C ARG A 13 7.47 1.09 -9.96
N ALA A 14 7.35 -0.23 -9.81
CA ALA A 14 6.09 -0.93 -9.94
C ALA A 14 5.45 -0.99 -8.55
N TRP A 15 4.24 -0.48 -8.39
CA TRP A 15 3.62 -0.36 -7.07
C TRP A 15 2.17 -0.83 -7.07
N GLY A 16 1.76 -1.31 -5.91
CA GLY A 16 0.41 -1.79 -5.68
C GLY A 16 -0.37 -0.90 -4.73
N TRP A 17 -1.68 -0.94 -4.86
CA TRP A 17 -2.62 -0.27 -3.96
C TRP A 17 -3.82 -1.17 -3.67
N ALA A 18 -4.39 -0.99 -2.50
CA ALA A 18 -5.62 -1.68 -2.12
C ALA A 18 -6.43 -0.84 -1.13
N VAL A 19 -7.73 -0.95 -1.21
CA VAL A 19 -8.66 -0.24 -0.32
C VAL A 19 -9.50 -1.26 0.44
N VAL A 20 -9.58 -1.09 1.75
CA VAL A 20 -10.57 -1.76 2.60
C VAL A 20 -11.45 -0.72 3.26
N ASP A 21 -12.72 -1.05 3.48
CA ASP A 21 -13.65 -0.14 4.12
C ASP A 21 -13.51 -0.09 5.65
N ALA A 22 -14.35 0.67 6.31
CA ALA A 22 -14.33 0.82 7.76
C ALA A 22 -14.58 -0.50 8.52
N GLN A 23 -15.20 -1.47 7.90
CA GLN A 23 -15.45 -2.79 8.47
C GLN A 23 -14.35 -3.80 8.14
N GLY A 24 -13.34 -3.39 7.38
CA GLY A 24 -12.25 -4.26 6.95
C GLY A 24 -12.57 -5.12 5.73
N ALA A 25 -13.64 -4.83 5.02
CA ALA A 25 -13.99 -5.54 3.80
C ALA A 25 -13.20 -4.98 2.61
N TYR A 26 -12.75 -5.88 1.74
CA TYR A 26 -12.08 -5.51 0.49
C TYR A 26 -13.02 -4.70 -0.42
N VAL A 27 -12.52 -3.58 -0.94
CA VAL A 27 -13.26 -2.71 -1.86
C VAL A 27 -12.69 -2.78 -3.27
N ALA A 28 -11.39 -2.53 -3.41
CA ALA A 28 -10.72 -2.49 -4.71
C ALA A 28 -9.21 -2.62 -4.52
N SER A 29 -8.52 -2.99 -5.59
CA SER A 29 -7.05 -2.99 -5.64
C SER A 29 -6.55 -2.87 -7.08
N GLY A 30 -5.28 -2.56 -7.22
CA GLY A 30 -4.64 -2.47 -8.53
C GLY A 30 -3.13 -2.36 -8.39
N HIS A 31 -2.47 -2.28 -9.55
CA HIS A 31 -1.04 -2.00 -9.62
C HIS A 31 -0.76 -1.01 -10.74
N ARG A 32 0.33 -0.27 -10.59
CA ARG A 32 0.75 0.77 -11.55
C ARG A 32 2.27 0.79 -11.70
N MET A 33 2.75 1.46 -12.73
CA MET A 33 4.18 1.62 -13.01
C MET A 33 4.51 3.11 -13.09
N LEU A 34 5.56 3.52 -12.38
CA LEU A 34 6.12 4.86 -12.53
C LEU A 34 6.97 4.90 -13.81
N ARG A 35 6.68 5.84 -14.71
CA ARG A 35 7.28 5.93 -16.04
C ARG A 35 8.04 7.23 -16.27
N GLY A 36 8.35 7.97 -15.22
CA GLY A 36 9.15 9.18 -15.31
C GLY A 36 10.61 8.91 -15.66
N ASN A 37 11.26 9.89 -16.24
CA ASN A 37 12.67 9.82 -16.63
C ASN A 37 13.63 10.13 -15.48
N ASP A 38 13.13 10.73 -14.42
CA ASP A 38 13.90 11.05 -13.24
C ASP A 38 13.06 10.91 -11.96
N ARG A 39 13.72 11.08 -10.81
CA ARG A 39 13.06 10.94 -9.49
C ARG A 39 11.96 11.98 -9.27
N GLY A 40 12.16 13.19 -9.76
CA GLY A 40 11.17 14.27 -9.62
C GLY A 40 9.89 13.95 -10.39
N GLN A 41 10.02 13.49 -11.62
CA GLN A 41 8.87 13.05 -12.44
C GLN A 41 8.14 11.87 -11.78
N ASN A 42 8.86 10.88 -11.28
CA ASN A 42 8.26 9.74 -10.59
C ASN A 42 7.56 10.17 -9.30
N ALA A 43 8.16 11.06 -8.51
CA ALA A 43 7.53 11.61 -7.32
C ALA A 43 6.23 12.34 -7.66
N HIS A 44 6.23 13.14 -8.70
CA HIS A 44 5.04 13.86 -9.16
C HIS A 44 3.94 12.90 -9.62
N GLN A 45 4.25 11.91 -10.46
CA GLN A 45 3.31 10.88 -10.88
C GLN A 45 2.70 10.14 -9.70
N LEU A 46 3.54 9.72 -8.75
CA LEU A 46 3.09 9.00 -7.56
C LEU A 46 2.16 9.86 -6.70
N SER A 47 2.51 11.12 -6.47
CA SER A 47 1.68 12.03 -5.67
C SER A 47 0.30 12.23 -6.27
N LEU A 48 0.22 12.42 -7.59
CA LEU A 48 -1.06 12.56 -8.30
C LEU A 48 -1.89 11.26 -8.23
N SER A 49 -1.24 10.12 -8.43
CA SER A 49 -1.92 8.81 -8.41
C SER A 49 -2.49 8.50 -7.03
N ILE A 50 -1.72 8.76 -5.96
CA ILE A 50 -2.21 8.57 -4.59
C ILE A 50 -3.36 9.53 -4.29
N ALA A 51 -3.24 10.81 -4.68
CA ALA A 51 -4.29 11.79 -4.50
C ALA A 51 -5.59 11.41 -5.21
N ASP A 52 -5.50 10.84 -6.42
CA ASP A 52 -6.66 10.34 -7.16
C ASP A 52 -7.36 9.20 -6.41
N LEU A 53 -6.60 8.26 -5.87
CA LEU A 53 -7.15 7.16 -5.07
C LEU A 53 -7.82 7.67 -3.79
N VAL A 54 -7.21 8.64 -3.13
CA VAL A 54 -7.79 9.27 -1.94
C VAL A 54 -9.11 9.98 -2.28
N THR A 55 -9.16 10.67 -3.42
CA THR A 55 -10.38 11.33 -3.88
C THR A 55 -11.48 10.32 -4.21
N GLU A 56 -11.13 9.22 -4.87
CA GLU A 56 -12.09 8.20 -5.31
C GLU A 56 -12.67 7.40 -4.15
N TYR A 57 -11.83 6.98 -3.20
CA TYR A 57 -12.22 6.03 -2.15
C TYR A 57 -12.40 6.66 -0.77
N ALA A 58 -12.00 7.90 -0.58
CA ALA A 58 -12.11 8.65 0.67
C ALA A 58 -11.69 7.85 1.93
N PRO A 59 -10.47 7.29 1.96
CA PRO A 59 -9.99 6.57 3.14
C PRO A 59 -9.70 7.55 4.29
N ASP A 60 -9.71 7.07 5.52
CA ASP A 60 -9.25 7.85 6.69
C ASP A 60 -7.75 7.65 6.95
N TRP A 61 -7.20 6.53 6.49
CA TRP A 61 -5.81 6.17 6.74
C TRP A 61 -5.11 5.75 5.46
N LEU A 62 -3.86 6.22 5.35
CA LEU A 62 -2.89 5.79 4.36
C LEU A 62 -1.84 4.95 5.08
N ILE A 63 -1.71 3.70 4.72
CA ILE A 63 -0.75 2.77 5.33
C ILE A 63 0.15 2.22 4.25
N ILE A 64 1.46 2.28 4.47
CA ILE A 64 2.44 1.79 3.51
C ILE A 64 3.26 0.66 4.11
N GLU A 65 3.79 -0.21 3.26
CA GLU A 65 4.84 -1.11 3.66
C GLU A 65 6.10 -0.31 4.01
N LYS A 66 6.70 -0.63 5.16
CA LYS A 66 7.89 0.06 5.63
C LYS A 66 9.05 -0.12 4.63
N PRO A 67 9.67 0.97 4.16
CA PRO A 67 10.80 0.86 3.24
C PRO A 67 11.92 0.03 3.83
N HIS A 68 12.37 -0.97 3.07
CA HIS A 68 13.52 -1.79 3.44
C HIS A 68 14.25 -2.26 2.19
N SER A 69 15.56 -2.06 2.16
CA SER A 69 16.44 -2.63 1.13
C SER A 69 17.87 -2.66 1.66
N PRO A 70 18.61 -3.76 1.42
CA PRO A 70 20.03 -3.83 1.75
C PRO A 70 20.93 -3.00 0.81
N HIS A 71 20.38 -2.54 -0.32
CA HIS A 71 21.11 -1.76 -1.33
C HIS A 71 20.81 -0.28 -1.20
N TYR A 72 21.82 0.54 -1.02
CA TYR A 72 21.68 1.98 -0.79
C TYR A 72 20.84 2.70 -1.88
N GLY A 73 21.11 2.42 -3.16
CA GLY A 73 20.39 3.06 -4.26
C GLY A 73 18.89 2.74 -4.26
N ALA A 74 18.54 1.47 -4.05
CA ALA A 74 17.15 1.04 -3.94
C ALA A 74 16.47 1.60 -2.70
N ALA A 75 17.16 1.56 -1.54
CA ALA A 75 16.63 2.13 -0.30
C ALA A 75 16.33 3.61 -0.44
N ARG A 76 17.20 4.38 -1.08
CA ARG A 76 17.02 5.81 -1.33
C ARG A 76 15.72 6.09 -2.10
N ASN A 77 15.43 5.31 -3.15
CA ASN A 77 14.20 5.47 -3.92
C ASN A 77 12.96 5.10 -3.08
N LEU A 78 13.03 4.00 -2.32
CA LEU A 78 11.92 3.57 -1.47
C LEU A 78 11.59 4.59 -0.37
N PHE A 79 12.60 5.17 0.28
CA PHE A 79 12.39 6.25 1.25
C PHE A 79 11.80 7.50 0.57
N GLY A 80 12.20 7.80 -0.66
CA GLY A 80 11.63 8.89 -1.44
C GLY A 80 10.14 8.68 -1.71
N TYR A 81 9.75 7.49 -2.14
CA TYR A 81 8.33 7.15 -2.37
C TYR A 81 7.52 7.20 -1.07
N ALA A 82 8.06 6.70 0.03
CA ALA A 82 7.43 6.77 1.34
C ALA A 82 7.18 8.23 1.77
N MET A 83 8.13 9.11 1.54
CA MET A 83 7.98 10.53 1.84
C MET A 83 6.88 11.18 1.00
N VAL A 84 6.78 10.82 -0.29
CA VAL A 84 5.69 11.28 -1.16
C VAL A 84 4.33 10.87 -0.61
N ALA A 85 4.19 9.61 -0.22
CA ALA A 85 2.94 9.10 0.36
C ALA A 85 2.58 9.82 1.66
N HIS A 86 3.55 10.02 2.54
CA HIS A 86 3.36 10.75 3.80
C HIS A 86 2.95 12.21 3.56
N HIS A 87 3.56 12.86 2.57
CA HIS A 87 3.21 14.23 2.17
C HIS A 87 1.77 14.33 1.67
N VAL A 88 1.34 13.40 0.81
CA VAL A 88 -0.06 13.36 0.34
C VAL A 88 -1.03 13.15 1.50
N ALA A 89 -0.71 12.22 2.40
CA ALA A 89 -1.53 11.98 3.60
C ALA A 89 -1.67 13.25 4.44
N HIS A 90 -0.58 13.99 4.64
CA HIS A 90 -0.58 15.25 5.38
C HIS A 90 -1.48 16.30 4.72
N ILE A 91 -1.32 16.53 3.41
CA ILE A 91 -2.14 17.51 2.66
C ILE A 91 -3.62 17.15 2.70
N ARG A 92 -3.93 15.86 2.63
CA ARG A 92 -5.30 15.35 2.58
C ARG A 92 -5.86 15.06 3.98
N GLU A 93 -5.14 15.41 5.03
CA GLU A 93 -5.56 15.25 6.43
C GLU A 93 -5.90 13.80 6.79
N LEU A 94 -5.14 12.84 6.24
CA LEU A 94 -5.26 11.42 6.55
C LEU A 94 -4.31 11.01 7.67
N GLY A 95 -4.69 10.00 8.46
CA GLY A 95 -3.73 9.28 9.28
C GLY A 95 -2.69 8.58 8.39
N PHE A 96 -1.46 8.45 8.88
CA PHE A 96 -0.38 7.80 8.16
C PHE A 96 0.36 6.82 9.07
N GLN A 97 0.66 5.64 8.55
CA GLN A 97 1.42 4.61 9.28
C GLN A 97 2.23 3.75 8.34
N GLU A 98 3.40 3.31 8.80
CA GLU A 98 4.21 2.29 8.13
C GLU A 98 4.05 0.95 8.85
N ILE A 99 4.03 -0.14 8.10
CA ILE A 99 3.99 -1.50 8.64
C ILE A 99 5.09 -2.34 8.00
N ALA A 100 5.86 -3.05 8.81
CA ALA A 100 6.86 -3.98 8.28
C ALA A 100 6.18 -5.14 7.56
N ARG A 101 6.74 -5.58 6.42
CA ARG A 101 6.22 -6.69 5.64
C ARG A 101 5.97 -7.94 6.49
N ALA A 102 6.93 -8.30 7.34
CA ALA A 102 6.81 -9.46 8.22
C ALA A 102 5.61 -9.34 9.16
N ASP A 103 5.33 -8.16 9.69
CA ASP A 103 4.20 -7.93 10.58
C ASP A 103 2.86 -8.02 9.85
N ALA A 104 2.79 -7.48 8.63
CA ALA A 104 1.59 -7.59 7.80
C ALA A 104 1.29 -9.05 7.45
N TYR A 105 2.29 -9.80 7.01
CA TYR A 105 2.14 -11.23 6.69
C TYR A 105 1.76 -12.06 7.92
N LYS A 106 2.38 -11.80 9.07
CA LYS A 106 2.06 -12.49 10.31
C LYS A 106 0.59 -12.29 10.71
N ARG A 107 0.09 -11.06 10.62
CA ARG A 107 -1.30 -10.74 10.98
C ARG A 107 -2.32 -11.39 10.06
N VAL A 108 -2.06 -11.38 8.76
CA VAL A 108 -3.06 -11.73 7.75
C VAL A 108 -2.89 -13.17 7.25
N VAL A 109 -1.66 -13.62 7.02
CA VAL A 109 -1.35 -14.97 6.52
C VAL A 109 -1.00 -15.93 7.67
N GLY A 110 -0.57 -15.40 8.81
CA GLY A 110 -0.21 -16.18 9.99
C GLY A 110 1.28 -16.45 10.14
N LYS A 111 2.11 -16.12 9.12
CA LYS A 111 3.56 -16.35 9.12
C LYS A 111 4.29 -15.14 8.56
N GLY A 112 5.14 -14.50 9.37
CA GLY A 112 5.91 -13.32 8.94
C GLY A 112 6.95 -13.61 7.86
N ASN A 113 7.41 -14.85 7.73
CA ASN A 113 8.37 -15.30 6.71
C ASN A 113 7.68 -16.04 5.54
N ALA A 114 6.37 -15.89 5.36
CA ALA A 114 5.65 -16.51 4.26
C ALA A 114 6.20 -16.01 2.91
N LYS A 115 6.23 -16.92 1.93
CA LYS A 115 6.67 -16.60 0.57
C LYS A 115 5.63 -15.74 -0.14
N LYS A 116 6.07 -14.99 -1.17
CA LYS A 116 5.19 -14.13 -1.99
C LYS A 116 3.99 -14.87 -2.58
N VAL A 117 4.15 -16.14 -2.94
CA VAL A 117 3.04 -16.96 -3.45
C VAL A 117 1.89 -17.06 -2.45
N SER A 118 2.17 -17.10 -1.15
CA SER A 118 1.14 -17.11 -0.11
C SER A 118 0.33 -15.83 -0.10
N GLY A 119 0.97 -14.68 -0.32
CA GLY A 119 0.30 -13.39 -0.45
C GLY A 119 -0.60 -13.32 -1.68
N VAL A 120 -0.13 -13.80 -2.82
CA VAL A 120 -0.94 -13.86 -4.06
C VAL A 120 -2.16 -14.75 -3.87
N LEU A 121 -2.00 -15.93 -3.26
CA LEU A 121 -3.11 -16.83 -2.96
C LEU A 121 -4.12 -16.20 -2.01
N TYR A 122 -3.66 -15.49 -1.01
CA TYR A 122 -4.53 -14.72 -0.12
C TYR A 122 -5.32 -13.66 -0.89
N GLY A 123 -4.64 -12.86 -1.72
CA GLY A 123 -5.28 -11.82 -2.53
C GLY A 123 -6.33 -12.35 -3.49
N ARG A 124 -6.14 -13.55 -4.01
CA ARG A 124 -7.11 -14.20 -4.91
C ARG A 124 -8.44 -14.55 -4.27
N GLN A 125 -8.54 -14.53 -2.96
CA GLN A 125 -9.84 -14.64 -2.26
C GLN A 125 -10.74 -13.44 -2.58
N PHE A 126 -10.16 -12.29 -2.88
CA PHE A 126 -10.87 -11.04 -3.19
C PHE A 126 -10.89 -10.73 -4.68
N LYS A 127 -9.82 -11.09 -5.38
CA LYS A 127 -9.65 -10.84 -6.81
C LYS A 127 -9.08 -12.12 -7.46
N PRO A 128 -9.93 -13.01 -7.95
CA PRO A 128 -9.51 -14.35 -8.42
C PRO A 128 -8.43 -14.35 -9.51
N LEU A 129 -8.39 -13.33 -10.37
CA LEU A 129 -7.40 -13.20 -11.44
C LEU A 129 -6.15 -12.42 -11.04
N LEU A 130 -5.96 -12.13 -9.75
CA LEU A 130 -4.78 -11.44 -9.24
C LEU A 130 -3.51 -12.20 -9.64
N ASN A 131 -2.54 -11.47 -10.22
CA ASN A 131 -1.25 -12.02 -10.65
C ASN A 131 -0.07 -11.10 -10.33
N SER A 132 -0.29 -10.02 -9.61
CA SER A 132 0.72 -9.04 -9.23
C SER A 132 1.12 -9.16 -7.76
N ASP A 133 2.42 -9.32 -7.50
CA ASP A 133 2.97 -9.32 -6.13
C ASP A 133 2.73 -7.97 -5.45
N ASP A 134 2.89 -6.87 -6.18
CA ASP A 134 2.73 -5.53 -5.65
C ASP A 134 1.29 -5.28 -5.21
N GLU A 135 0.33 -5.73 -6.01
CA GLU A 135 -1.09 -5.63 -5.66
C GLU A 135 -1.44 -6.51 -4.46
N SER A 136 -0.94 -7.76 -4.42
CA SER A 136 -1.19 -8.65 -3.29
C SER A 136 -0.58 -8.14 -1.99
N ASP A 137 0.63 -7.61 -2.04
CA ASP A 137 1.28 -7.01 -0.88
C ASP A 137 0.52 -5.76 -0.39
N ALA A 138 -0.02 -4.96 -1.30
CA ALA A 138 -0.89 -3.83 -0.94
C ALA A 138 -2.18 -4.28 -0.25
N ILE A 139 -2.80 -5.37 -0.70
CA ILE A 139 -3.97 -5.96 -0.03
C ILE A 139 -3.61 -6.38 1.40
N LEU A 140 -2.47 -7.05 1.58
CA LEU A 140 -2.00 -7.46 2.90
C LEU A 140 -1.75 -6.25 3.80
N VAL A 141 -1.13 -5.19 3.28
CA VAL A 141 -0.87 -3.95 4.03
C VAL A 141 -2.19 -3.29 4.45
N ALA A 142 -3.17 -3.19 3.56
CA ALA A 142 -4.47 -2.59 3.86
C ALA A 142 -5.23 -3.39 4.91
N MET A 143 -5.27 -4.72 4.79
CA MET A 143 -5.94 -5.60 5.75
C MET A 143 -5.26 -5.56 7.12
N ALA A 144 -3.93 -5.68 7.17
CA ALA A 144 -3.17 -5.60 8.40
C ALA A 144 -3.32 -4.23 9.07
N GLY A 145 -3.28 -3.17 8.29
CA GLY A 145 -3.48 -1.82 8.78
C GLY A 145 -4.85 -1.61 9.41
N HIS A 146 -5.89 -2.12 8.79
CA HIS A 146 -7.24 -2.09 9.36
C HIS A 146 -7.29 -2.85 10.69
N GLN A 147 -6.74 -4.07 10.77
CA GLN A 147 -6.72 -4.87 11.99
C GLN A 147 -5.98 -4.17 13.13
N MET A 148 -4.84 -3.54 12.85
CA MET A 148 -4.07 -2.80 13.85
C MET A 148 -4.84 -1.62 14.42
N ARG A 149 -5.67 -0.98 13.61
CA ARG A 149 -6.45 0.19 14.03
C ARG A 149 -7.74 -0.18 14.74
N SER A 150 -8.26 -1.37 14.50
CA SER A 150 -9.50 -1.87 15.10
C SER A 150 -9.28 -2.60 16.42
N ALA A 151 -8.00 -2.82 16.79
CA ALA A 151 -7.63 -3.51 18.02
C ALA A 151 -7.71 -2.61 19.25
#